data_d23b704492d5defcfcd538207a09b8b2
#
_entry.id   d23b704492d5defcfcd538207a09b8b2
#
_cell.length_a   1.000
_cell.length_b   1.000
_cell.length_c   1.000
_cell.angle_alpha   90.00
_cell.angle_beta   90.00
_cell.angle_gamma   90.00
#
_symmetry.space_group_name_H-M   'P 1'
#
loop_
_entity.id
_entity.type
_entity.pdbx_description
1 polymer ?
#
loop_
_entity_poly.entity_id
_entity_poly.type
_entity_poly.pdbx_seq_one_letter_code
_entity_poly.pdbx_strand_id
1 'polypeptide(L)'
;MRKGGTDKNRGRHSQGASHVPVEPGPIRRIVTGNNEKGRSAVIWDGPARQADVPMGGSRFHCDFWIWNQNPAPLDDDDDAAELGYDFPGPPGGGHLRIVQGRGRPSDYSRDRDETAEPLHDPVVESSGRIWSRGGRDAFSSHMHKTQTIDYAVLLDGGRELELDTEIVRLHPGDFVVDVGAWHQWHTPPEGSVMAFDMFAAEFVDGPDGVLQGSDPVMVGDASPTLPDGIRPIRRVVIGDVAPGRPALVSDGPSPDNRFDPARPGFAATRLWQTERSPAPLVRESLHLPHNLVPPRGGTLFRALTLPPDRGWAGKVGAGEVAAWFASMGAPGASTWSPGAPHPYMRKTATLDFCLVVSGSAVLVLDSEEVTVERGEVVVIRGNNHAWSNRTGEPCVIAQCMHDAR
;
A
#
# COMPACT_ATOMS: atom_id res chain seq x y z
N MET A 1 1.12 59.77 -8.68
CA MET A 1 0.08 59.20 -9.59
C MET A 1 0.10 57.69 -9.44
N ARG A 2 -0.98 57.13 -8.91
CA ARG A 2 -1.19 55.69 -8.70
C ARG A 2 -1.65 55.02 -10.00
N LYS A 3 -1.19 53.79 -10.27
CA LYS A 3 -1.88 52.75 -11.06
C LYS A 3 -1.31 51.42 -10.51
N GLY A 4 -1.95 50.55 -9.83
CA GLY A 4 -3.20 49.86 -10.05
C GLY A 4 -2.95 48.66 -10.97
N GLY A 5 -2.36 47.55 -10.46
CA GLY A 5 -2.19 46.29 -11.17
C GLY A 5 -3.03 45.20 -10.47
N THR A 6 -4.04 44.73 -11.17
CA THR A 6 -5.08 43.80 -10.73
C THR A 6 -4.55 42.37 -10.65
N ASP A 7 -4.69 41.84 -9.46
CA ASP A 7 -4.58 40.40 -9.17
C ASP A 7 -5.73 39.64 -9.86
N LYS A 8 -5.42 38.78 -10.79
CA LYS A 8 -6.33 37.83 -11.43
C LYS A 8 -5.66 36.47 -11.59
N ASN A 9 -5.61 35.72 -10.50
CA ASN A 9 -5.53 34.27 -10.64
C ASN A 9 -6.24 33.58 -9.47
N ARG A 10 -7.58 33.69 -9.45
CA ARG A 10 -8.42 32.79 -8.65
C ARG A 10 -8.57 31.49 -9.44
N GLY A 11 -7.82 30.48 -9.07
CA GLY A 11 -7.99 29.11 -9.54
C GLY A 11 -9.46 28.67 -9.33
N ARG A 12 -10.04 28.12 -10.37
CA ARG A 12 -11.35 27.49 -10.35
C ARG A 12 -11.31 26.31 -9.39
N HIS A 13 -11.88 26.49 -8.20
CA HIS A 13 -12.31 25.36 -7.39
C HIS A 13 -13.38 24.60 -8.20
N SER A 14 -13.08 23.36 -8.56
CA SER A 14 -14.08 22.42 -9.05
C SER A 14 -15.17 22.29 -7.98
N GLN A 15 -16.41 22.63 -8.36
CA GLN A 15 -17.59 22.43 -7.53
C GLN A 15 -17.66 20.97 -7.13
N GLY A 16 -17.77 20.70 -5.84
CA GLY A 16 -17.74 19.38 -5.26
C GLY A 16 -18.87 18.51 -5.85
N ALA A 17 -18.46 17.41 -6.46
CA ALA A 17 -19.34 16.26 -6.56
C ALA A 17 -19.73 15.89 -5.11
N SER A 18 -21.00 15.73 -4.83
CA SER A 18 -21.48 15.25 -3.53
C SER A 18 -20.90 13.84 -3.33
N HIS A 19 -19.84 13.75 -2.52
CA HIS A 19 -19.24 12.47 -2.18
C HIS A 19 -20.24 11.71 -1.31
N VAL A 20 -20.65 10.54 -1.75
CA VAL A 20 -21.45 9.62 -0.91
C VAL A 20 -20.50 9.08 0.15
N PRO A 21 -20.80 9.24 1.45
CA PRO A 21 -19.95 8.71 2.50
C PRO A 21 -19.70 7.22 2.35
N VAL A 22 -18.51 6.77 2.69
CA VAL A 22 -18.15 5.35 2.70
C VAL A 22 -19.02 4.59 3.69
N GLU A 23 -19.66 3.53 3.21
CA GLU A 23 -20.34 2.54 4.05
C GLU A 23 -19.48 1.27 4.10
N PRO A 24 -19.03 0.84 5.29
CA PRO A 24 -18.27 -0.39 5.45
C PRO A 24 -19.04 -1.61 4.94
N GLY A 25 -18.36 -2.50 4.24
CA GLY A 25 -18.94 -3.71 3.69
C GLY A 25 -17.86 -4.73 3.28
N PRO A 26 -18.29 -5.92 2.85
CA PRO A 26 -17.37 -6.97 2.44
C PRO A 26 -16.55 -6.53 1.21
N ILE A 27 -15.23 -6.75 1.27
CA ILE A 27 -14.30 -6.48 0.18
C ILE A 27 -13.91 -7.81 -0.45
N ARG A 28 -13.96 -7.89 -1.78
CA ARG A 28 -13.55 -9.09 -2.53
C ARG A 28 -12.06 -9.31 -2.42
N ARG A 29 -11.70 -10.54 -2.06
CA ARG A 29 -10.33 -11.04 -2.02
C ARG A 29 -10.19 -12.17 -3.02
N ILE A 30 -9.19 -12.10 -3.89
CA ILE A 30 -8.81 -13.15 -4.81
C ILE A 30 -7.48 -13.72 -4.32
N VAL A 31 -7.40 -15.04 -4.09
CA VAL A 31 -6.16 -15.72 -3.73
C VAL A 31 -5.77 -16.64 -4.87
N THR A 32 -4.52 -16.55 -5.30
CA THR A 32 -4.00 -17.39 -6.39
C THR A 32 -3.06 -18.46 -5.86
N GLY A 33 -2.96 -19.54 -6.59
CA GLY A 33 -2.08 -20.68 -6.31
C GLY A 33 -1.83 -21.50 -7.57
N ASN A 34 -1.40 -22.73 -7.41
CA ASN A 34 -1.26 -23.66 -8.51
C ASN A 34 -2.32 -24.77 -8.37
N ASN A 35 -2.95 -25.14 -9.49
CA ASN A 35 -3.84 -26.29 -9.55
C ASN A 35 -3.05 -27.62 -9.56
N GLU A 36 -3.75 -28.76 -9.55
CA GLU A 36 -3.16 -30.12 -9.57
C GLU A 36 -2.19 -30.37 -10.74
N LYS A 37 -2.28 -29.58 -11.80
CA LYS A 37 -1.37 -29.65 -12.97
C LYS A 37 -0.17 -28.70 -12.85
N GLY A 38 0.00 -28.04 -11.70
CA GLY A 38 1.06 -27.06 -11.48
C GLY A 38 0.88 -25.75 -12.24
N ARG A 39 -0.31 -25.47 -12.78
CA ARG A 39 -0.64 -24.23 -13.50
C ARG A 39 -1.29 -23.24 -12.56
N SER A 40 -0.93 -21.97 -12.70
CA SER A 40 -1.52 -20.91 -11.89
C SER A 40 -3.03 -20.81 -12.10
N ALA A 41 -3.76 -20.67 -11.00
CA ALA A 41 -5.22 -20.63 -10.93
C ALA A 41 -5.68 -19.80 -9.74
N VAL A 42 -6.95 -19.41 -9.75
CA VAL A 42 -7.64 -18.87 -8.57
C VAL A 42 -7.99 -20.04 -7.64
N ILE A 43 -7.60 -19.90 -6.37
CA ILE A 43 -7.94 -20.87 -5.32
C ILE A 43 -9.03 -20.37 -4.36
N TRP A 44 -9.23 -19.04 -4.33
CA TRP A 44 -10.32 -18.40 -3.61
C TRP A 44 -10.74 -17.11 -4.33
N ASP A 45 -12.03 -16.88 -4.42
CA ASP A 45 -12.62 -15.65 -4.96
C ASP A 45 -13.91 -15.32 -4.17
N GLY A 46 -13.84 -14.29 -3.35
CA GLY A 46 -14.94 -13.88 -2.48
C GLY A 46 -14.47 -12.95 -1.37
N PRO A 47 -15.33 -12.58 -0.43
CA PRO A 47 -14.94 -11.76 0.71
C PRO A 47 -13.91 -12.52 1.58
N ALA A 48 -13.04 -11.77 2.26
CA ALA A 48 -12.17 -12.37 3.26
C ALA A 48 -13.00 -12.97 4.40
N ARG A 49 -12.55 -14.10 4.97
CA ARG A 49 -13.35 -14.90 5.93
C ARG A 49 -13.59 -14.19 7.26
N GLN A 50 -12.67 -13.31 7.66
CA GLN A 50 -12.80 -12.49 8.88
C GLN A 50 -13.30 -11.08 8.52
N ALA A 51 -14.39 -10.97 7.79
CA ALA A 51 -14.95 -9.70 7.38
C ALA A 51 -15.59 -8.96 8.57
N ASP A 52 -15.39 -7.64 8.62
CA ASP A 52 -16.14 -6.70 9.44
C ASP A 52 -16.02 -6.88 10.96
N VAL A 53 -14.81 -7.15 11.47
CA VAL A 53 -14.56 -7.15 12.91
C VAL A 53 -14.62 -5.73 13.45
N PRO A 54 -15.53 -5.42 14.38
CA PRO A 54 -15.61 -4.09 14.98
C PRO A 54 -14.34 -3.73 15.75
N MET A 55 -13.81 -2.53 15.51
CA MET A 55 -12.69 -1.95 16.28
C MET A 55 -13.15 -0.97 17.37
N GLY A 56 -14.45 -0.93 17.63
CA GLY A 56 -15.10 0.10 18.45
C GLY A 56 -15.50 1.33 17.63
N GLY A 57 -16.50 2.05 18.11
CA GLY A 57 -17.06 3.22 17.41
C GLY A 57 -17.58 2.89 16.02
N SER A 58 -17.13 3.65 15.04
CA SER A 58 -17.55 3.57 13.64
C SER A 58 -16.62 2.76 12.75
N ARG A 59 -15.62 2.07 13.31
CA ARG A 59 -14.52 1.44 12.57
C ARG A 59 -14.63 -0.08 12.57
N PHE A 60 -14.24 -0.66 11.45
CA PHE A 60 -14.20 -2.11 11.20
C PHE A 60 -12.87 -2.46 10.54
N HIS A 61 -12.39 -3.68 10.77
CA HIS A 61 -11.24 -4.19 10.05
C HIS A 61 -11.48 -5.59 9.50
N CYS A 62 -10.71 -5.92 8.47
CA CYS A 62 -10.68 -7.24 7.88
C CYS A 62 -9.23 -7.61 7.59
N ASP A 63 -8.81 -8.80 8.04
CA ASP A 63 -7.50 -9.35 7.71
C ASP A 63 -7.58 -10.19 6.44
N PHE A 64 -6.80 -9.80 5.45
CA PHE A 64 -6.77 -10.43 4.12
C PHE A 64 -5.72 -11.51 4.03
N TRP A 65 -4.62 -11.36 4.77
CA TRP A 65 -3.54 -12.34 4.85
C TRP A 65 -2.73 -12.13 6.11
N ILE A 66 -2.25 -13.22 6.72
CA ILE A 66 -1.39 -13.20 7.90
C ILE A 66 -0.26 -14.19 7.64
N TRP A 67 0.99 -13.81 7.95
CA TRP A 67 2.13 -14.72 7.90
C TRP A 67 3.02 -14.51 9.13
N ASN A 68 3.69 -15.57 9.58
CA ASN A 68 4.41 -15.59 10.85
C ASN A 68 5.92 -15.89 10.73
N GLN A 69 6.45 -15.94 9.51
CA GLN A 69 7.85 -16.19 9.25
C GLN A 69 8.37 -15.44 8.04
N ASN A 70 9.69 -15.25 7.97
CA ASN A 70 10.38 -14.64 6.85
C ASN A 70 11.58 -15.54 6.41
N PRO A 71 11.71 -15.91 5.12
CA PRO A 71 10.81 -15.61 4.00
C PRO A 71 9.38 -16.11 4.20
N ALA A 72 8.40 -15.41 3.59
CA ALA A 72 6.99 -15.77 3.72
C ALA A 72 6.70 -17.16 3.11
N PRO A 73 5.83 -18.00 3.70
CA PRO A 73 5.50 -19.30 3.16
C PRO A 73 4.59 -19.17 1.93
N LEU A 74 4.83 -20.01 0.91
CA LEU A 74 4.00 -20.11 -0.29
C LEU A 74 3.22 -21.42 -0.41
N ASP A 75 3.65 -22.46 0.33
CA ASP A 75 3.18 -23.84 0.18
C ASP A 75 2.06 -24.23 1.14
N ASP A 76 1.59 -23.30 1.95
CA ASP A 76 0.53 -23.55 2.90
C ASP A 76 -0.83 -23.65 2.18
N ASP A 77 -1.55 -24.77 2.37
CA ASP A 77 -2.88 -24.98 1.81
C ASP A 77 -3.97 -24.28 2.62
N ASP A 78 -3.65 -23.85 3.86
CA ASP A 78 -4.59 -23.18 4.74
C ASP A 78 -4.78 -21.69 4.34
N ASP A 79 -5.96 -21.17 4.63
CA ASP A 79 -6.24 -19.76 4.44
C ASP A 79 -5.57 -18.95 5.55
N ALA A 80 -4.45 -18.33 5.22
CA ALA A 80 -3.65 -17.58 6.19
C ALA A 80 -4.37 -16.38 6.83
N ALA A 81 -5.52 -15.95 6.27
CA ALA A 81 -6.37 -14.96 6.92
C ALA A 81 -7.05 -15.48 8.21
N GLU A 82 -7.06 -16.81 8.42
CA GLU A 82 -7.64 -17.44 9.62
C GLU A 82 -6.65 -17.58 10.79
N LEU A 83 -5.36 -17.29 10.58
CA LEU A 83 -4.39 -17.30 11.67
C LEU A 83 -4.80 -16.29 12.74
N GLY A 84 -5.04 -16.77 13.95
CA GLY A 84 -5.32 -15.91 15.09
C GLY A 84 -4.06 -15.17 15.53
N TYR A 85 -4.18 -13.87 15.73
CA TYR A 85 -3.11 -13.07 16.36
C TYR A 85 -3.69 -11.83 17.01
N ASP A 86 -2.93 -11.26 17.96
CA ASP A 86 -3.19 -9.93 18.49
C ASP A 86 -2.52 -8.88 17.61
N PHE A 87 -3.06 -7.67 17.59
CA PHE A 87 -2.44 -6.53 16.91
C PHE A 87 -1.13 -6.10 17.65
N PRO A 88 -0.03 -5.74 16.94
CA PRO A 88 0.20 -5.85 15.50
C PRO A 88 0.46 -7.30 15.07
N GLY A 89 0.53 -7.57 13.77
CA GLY A 89 0.75 -8.91 13.22
C GLY A 89 1.94 -9.67 13.80
N PRO A 90 2.15 -10.95 13.43
CA PRO A 90 3.18 -11.80 14.02
C PRO A 90 4.59 -11.19 13.99
N PRO A 91 5.41 -11.37 15.05
CA PRO A 91 6.73 -10.72 15.16
C PRO A 91 7.77 -11.24 14.15
N GLY A 92 7.53 -12.37 13.52
CA GLY A 92 8.38 -12.93 12.47
C GLY A 92 7.84 -12.73 11.05
N GLY A 93 6.72 -12.04 10.90
CA GLY A 93 6.03 -11.84 9.64
C GLY A 93 5.23 -10.54 9.62
N GLY A 94 3.94 -10.63 9.32
CA GLY A 94 3.06 -9.48 9.26
C GLY A 94 1.63 -9.83 8.88
N HIS A 95 0.87 -8.83 8.46
CA HIS A 95 -0.48 -9.00 7.94
C HIS A 95 -0.85 -7.92 6.91
N LEU A 96 -1.73 -8.29 5.98
CA LEU A 96 -2.48 -7.33 5.17
C LEU A 96 -3.85 -7.13 5.81
N ARG A 97 -4.15 -5.90 6.22
CA ARG A 97 -5.41 -5.50 6.86
C ARG A 97 -6.05 -4.34 6.08
N ILE A 98 -7.36 -4.35 5.95
CA ILE A 98 -8.11 -3.16 5.52
C ILE A 98 -8.94 -2.67 6.70
N VAL A 99 -8.84 -1.38 6.96
CA VAL A 99 -9.64 -0.66 7.95
C VAL A 99 -10.66 0.19 7.22
N GLN A 100 -11.92 0.02 7.59
CA GLN A 100 -13.04 0.79 7.09
C GLN A 100 -13.62 1.65 8.21
N GLY A 101 -13.94 2.89 7.91
CA GLY A 101 -14.57 3.81 8.86
C GLY A 101 -15.76 4.50 8.24
N ARG A 102 -16.90 4.51 8.95
CA ARG A 102 -18.05 5.34 8.57
C ARG A 102 -17.71 6.82 8.70
N GLY A 103 -18.34 7.62 7.85
CA GLY A 103 -18.18 9.06 7.89
C GLY A 103 -18.56 9.66 9.25
N ARG A 104 -17.77 10.62 9.71
CA ARG A 104 -18.02 11.36 10.94
C ARG A 104 -19.22 12.29 10.77
N PRO A 105 -20.31 12.15 11.55
CA PRO A 105 -21.46 13.03 11.48
C PRO A 105 -21.10 14.49 11.73
N SER A 106 -21.79 15.41 11.06
CA SER A 106 -21.52 16.86 11.19
C SER A 106 -21.83 17.43 12.58
N ASP A 107 -22.67 16.75 13.35
CA ASP A 107 -23.05 17.10 14.73
C ASP A 107 -22.25 16.33 15.78
N TYR A 108 -21.25 15.54 15.36
CA TYR A 108 -20.35 14.85 16.29
C TYR A 108 -19.60 15.86 17.16
N SER A 109 -19.49 15.53 18.44
CA SER A 109 -18.69 16.26 19.43
C SER A 109 -17.95 15.27 20.31
N ARG A 110 -16.63 15.39 20.37
CA ARG A 110 -15.78 14.56 21.25
C ARG A 110 -16.17 14.67 22.72
N ASP A 111 -16.61 15.85 23.18
CA ASP A 111 -17.03 16.07 24.59
C ASP A 111 -18.29 15.30 24.98
N ARG A 112 -19.06 14.81 24.00
CA ARG A 112 -20.26 13.99 24.19
C ARG A 112 -20.03 12.53 23.85
N ASP A 113 -18.83 12.17 23.44
CA ASP A 113 -18.47 10.81 23.08
C ASP A 113 -17.98 10.05 24.31
N GLU A 114 -18.79 9.11 24.79
CA GLU A 114 -18.49 8.28 25.95
C GLU A 114 -17.30 7.32 25.70
N THR A 115 -16.89 7.14 24.44
CA THR A 115 -15.72 6.34 24.07
C THR A 115 -14.43 7.14 23.98
N ALA A 116 -14.53 8.49 24.11
CA ALA A 116 -13.37 9.35 24.03
C ALA A 116 -12.45 9.19 25.24
N GLU A 117 -11.18 9.01 24.98
CA GLU A 117 -10.13 8.86 25.98
C GLU A 117 -9.20 10.08 25.96
N PRO A 118 -8.73 10.55 27.13
CA PRO A 118 -7.71 11.57 27.18
C PRO A 118 -6.36 11.03 26.73
N LEU A 119 -5.45 11.94 26.33
CA LEU A 119 -4.05 11.60 26.18
C LEU A 119 -3.42 11.33 27.56
N HIS A 120 -2.48 10.40 27.60
CA HIS A 120 -1.71 10.01 28.78
C HIS A 120 -0.24 9.73 28.42
N ASP A 121 0.60 9.50 29.42
CA ASP A 121 1.98 9.05 29.20
C ASP A 121 1.99 7.70 28.47
N PRO A 122 3.02 7.40 27.67
CA PRO A 122 3.12 6.15 26.92
C PRO A 122 2.98 4.92 27.83
N VAL A 123 2.08 4.00 27.44
CA VAL A 123 1.94 2.68 28.04
C VAL A 123 2.15 1.60 27.00
N VAL A 124 2.74 0.47 27.39
CA VAL A 124 2.88 -0.70 26.53
C VAL A 124 1.63 -1.58 26.64
N GLU A 125 1.09 -2.00 25.52
CA GLU A 125 -0.04 -2.93 25.49
C GLU A 125 0.40 -4.40 25.66
N SER A 126 -0.57 -5.30 25.81
CA SER A 126 -0.35 -6.71 26.18
C SER A 126 0.59 -7.47 25.26
N SER A 127 0.64 -7.12 23.97
CA SER A 127 1.58 -7.73 22.99
C SER A 127 3.04 -7.39 23.25
N GLY A 128 3.34 -6.36 24.07
CA GLY A 128 4.69 -5.81 24.26
C GLY A 128 5.26 -5.07 23.04
N ARG A 129 4.47 -4.93 21.96
CA ARG A 129 4.92 -4.37 20.68
C ARG A 129 4.08 -3.19 20.19
N ILE A 130 3.17 -2.72 21.03
CA ILE A 130 2.36 -1.51 20.83
C ILE A 130 2.57 -0.62 22.03
N TRP A 131 2.77 0.66 21.75
CA TRP A 131 2.79 1.72 22.75
C TRP A 131 1.64 2.67 22.43
N SER A 132 0.87 3.04 23.44
CA SER A 132 -0.29 3.91 23.33
C SER A 132 -0.15 5.12 24.24
N ARG A 133 -0.64 6.27 23.78
CA ARG A 133 -0.81 7.52 24.53
C ARG A 133 -2.28 7.85 24.73
N GLY A 134 -3.20 6.91 24.47
CA GLY A 134 -4.63 7.16 24.51
C GLY A 134 -5.11 8.11 23.40
N GLY A 135 -6.04 8.99 23.71
CA GLY A 135 -6.49 10.02 22.78
C GLY A 135 -7.57 9.59 21.80
N ARG A 136 -7.98 8.31 21.74
CA ARG A 136 -9.00 7.85 20.81
C ARG A 136 -10.38 8.46 21.06
N ASP A 137 -11.22 8.36 20.04
CA ASP A 137 -12.66 8.60 20.09
C ASP A 137 -13.38 7.67 19.08
N ALA A 138 -14.69 7.87 18.87
CA ALA A 138 -15.48 7.04 17.95
C ALA A 138 -14.96 7.08 16.50
N PHE A 139 -14.20 8.11 16.09
CA PHE A 139 -13.72 8.33 14.73
C PHE A 139 -12.19 8.40 14.63
N SER A 140 -11.47 8.14 15.72
CA SER A 140 -10.01 8.12 15.73
C SER A 140 -9.43 6.87 16.40
N SER A 141 -8.20 6.48 16.02
CA SER A 141 -7.42 5.49 16.75
C SER A 141 -6.85 6.10 18.05
N HIS A 142 -6.17 5.32 18.87
CA HIS A 142 -5.23 5.89 19.83
C HIS A 142 -4.09 6.62 19.09
N MET A 143 -3.47 7.60 19.73
CA MET A 143 -2.12 8.01 19.41
C MET A 143 -1.20 6.85 19.81
N HIS A 144 -0.64 6.15 18.85
CA HIS A 144 0.08 4.89 19.10
C HIS A 144 1.31 4.74 18.21
N LYS A 145 2.12 3.77 18.57
CA LYS A 145 3.30 3.34 17.83
C LYS A 145 3.36 1.82 17.87
N THR A 146 3.63 1.20 16.73
CA THR A 146 3.75 -0.26 16.61
C THR A 146 5.17 -0.65 16.21
N GLN A 147 5.60 -1.85 16.61
CA GLN A 147 6.88 -2.42 16.20
C GLN A 147 6.78 -3.02 14.78
N THR A 148 6.36 -2.18 13.84
CA THR A 148 6.15 -2.52 12.43
C THR A 148 6.64 -1.40 11.51
N ILE A 149 6.85 -1.74 10.25
CA ILE A 149 6.76 -0.79 9.13
C ILE A 149 5.44 -1.08 8.44
N ASP A 150 4.73 -0.02 8.10
CA ASP A 150 3.42 -0.13 7.49
C ASP A 150 3.44 0.47 6.08
N TYR A 151 3.09 -0.34 5.09
CA TYR A 151 2.80 0.12 3.74
C TYR A 151 1.30 0.33 3.61
N ALA A 152 0.89 1.57 3.47
CA ALA A 152 -0.52 1.86 3.47
C ALA A 152 -0.97 2.62 2.22
N VAL A 153 -2.22 2.41 1.81
CA VAL A 153 -2.84 3.10 0.68
C VAL A 153 -4.30 3.41 0.96
N LEU A 154 -4.70 4.66 0.72
CA LEU A 154 -6.10 5.06 0.82
C LEU A 154 -6.83 4.67 -0.47
N LEU A 155 -7.85 3.81 -0.33
CA LEU A 155 -8.63 3.27 -1.45
C LEU A 155 -9.88 4.10 -1.73
N ASP A 156 -10.57 4.59 -0.66
CA ASP A 156 -11.79 5.38 -0.80
C ASP A 156 -12.01 6.32 0.39
N GLY A 157 -12.82 7.37 0.19
CA GLY A 157 -13.10 8.38 1.21
C GLY A 157 -11.92 9.30 1.46
N GLY A 158 -11.67 9.60 2.73
CA GLY A 158 -10.55 10.42 3.22
C GLY A 158 -9.91 9.79 4.45
N ARG A 159 -8.72 10.26 4.81
CA ARG A 159 -8.04 9.90 6.05
C ARG A 159 -7.20 11.07 6.53
N GLU A 160 -7.18 11.30 7.83
CA GLU A 160 -6.28 12.28 8.42
C GLU A 160 -5.28 11.52 9.30
N LEU A 161 -3.99 11.81 9.07
CA LEU A 161 -2.87 11.26 9.82
C LEU A 161 -2.33 12.38 10.71
N GLU A 162 -2.56 12.26 12.02
CA GLU A 162 -2.10 13.21 13.01
C GLU A 162 -0.75 12.78 13.58
N LEU A 163 0.20 13.69 13.55
CA LEU A 163 1.48 13.66 14.24
C LEU A 163 1.49 14.73 15.34
N ASP A 164 2.52 14.79 16.18
CA ASP A 164 2.57 15.74 17.30
C ASP A 164 2.42 17.21 16.87
N THR A 165 2.84 17.57 15.65
CA THR A 165 2.94 18.96 15.19
C THR A 165 2.09 19.27 13.96
N GLU A 166 1.53 18.28 13.29
CA GLU A 166 0.82 18.47 12.03
C GLU A 166 -0.19 17.36 11.75
N ILE A 167 -1.16 17.67 10.89
CA ILE A 167 -2.13 16.71 10.37
C ILE A 167 -1.96 16.63 8.85
N VAL A 168 -1.66 15.42 8.36
CA VAL A 168 -1.56 15.14 6.93
C VAL A 168 -2.90 14.60 6.43
N ARG A 169 -3.51 15.30 5.47
CA ARG A 169 -4.73 14.85 4.82
C ARG A 169 -4.40 13.98 3.63
N LEU A 170 -5.05 12.81 3.57
CA LEU A 170 -4.90 11.82 2.52
C LEU A 170 -6.16 11.74 1.67
N HIS A 171 -5.95 11.45 0.38
CA HIS A 171 -6.98 11.26 -0.63
C HIS A 171 -6.82 9.88 -1.29
N PRO A 172 -7.86 9.33 -1.93
CA PRO A 172 -7.74 8.06 -2.62
C PRO A 172 -6.60 8.06 -3.63
N GLY A 173 -5.72 7.06 -3.51
CA GLY A 173 -4.49 6.95 -4.30
C GLY A 173 -3.24 7.55 -3.66
N ASP A 174 -3.34 8.12 -2.45
CA ASP A 174 -2.17 8.48 -1.65
C ASP A 174 -1.60 7.26 -0.94
N PHE A 175 -0.28 7.18 -0.90
CA PHE A 175 0.48 6.09 -0.30
C PHE A 175 1.24 6.61 0.93
N VAL A 176 1.22 5.83 2.00
CA VAL A 176 1.93 6.14 3.24
C VAL A 176 2.90 5.02 3.56
N VAL A 177 4.09 5.41 4.00
CA VAL A 177 5.08 4.53 4.63
C VAL A 177 5.25 5.01 6.06
N ASP A 178 4.71 4.27 7.02
CA ASP A 178 4.97 4.51 8.43
C ASP A 178 6.17 3.67 8.87
N VAL A 179 7.24 4.36 9.25
CA VAL A 179 8.47 3.72 9.70
C VAL A 179 8.49 3.70 11.23
N GLY A 180 7.46 3.09 11.83
CA GLY A 180 7.33 2.93 13.27
C GLY A 180 7.21 4.24 14.03
N ALA A 181 6.44 5.20 13.53
CA ALA A 181 6.23 6.50 14.14
C ALA A 181 5.11 6.49 15.18
N TRP A 182 5.15 7.45 16.12
CA TRP A 182 3.96 7.83 16.85
C TRP A 182 2.96 8.53 15.91
N HIS A 183 1.73 8.03 15.84
CA HIS A 183 0.70 8.56 14.96
C HIS A 183 -0.71 8.27 15.45
N GLN A 184 -1.67 9.05 14.95
CA GLN A 184 -3.10 8.84 15.17
C GLN A 184 -3.85 8.94 13.85
N TRP A 185 -4.79 8.03 13.63
CA TRP A 185 -5.64 8.02 12.45
C TRP A 185 -7.03 8.57 12.77
N HIS A 186 -7.52 9.51 11.97
CA HIS A 186 -8.88 10.04 12.05
C HIS A 186 -9.67 9.72 10.80
N THR A 187 -10.96 9.45 10.98
CA THR A 187 -11.93 9.26 9.91
C THR A 187 -12.73 10.54 9.72
N PRO A 188 -12.61 11.21 8.57
CA PRO A 188 -13.33 12.45 8.26
C PRO A 188 -14.80 12.17 7.89
N PRO A 189 -15.61 13.23 7.60
CA PRO A 189 -17.04 13.07 7.27
C PRO A 189 -17.32 12.17 6.07
N GLU A 190 -16.43 12.08 5.10
CA GLU A 190 -16.59 11.23 3.92
C GLU A 190 -16.38 9.73 4.20
N GLY A 191 -15.90 9.37 5.39
CA GLY A 191 -15.54 7.99 5.71
C GLY A 191 -14.20 7.59 5.12
N SER A 192 -13.82 6.31 5.23
CA SER A 192 -12.50 5.84 4.84
C SER A 192 -12.45 4.34 4.54
N VAL A 193 -11.76 3.96 3.47
CA VAL A 193 -11.28 2.60 3.23
C VAL A 193 -9.77 2.67 3.00
N MET A 194 -8.99 2.13 3.91
CA MET A 194 -7.53 2.18 3.85
C MET A 194 -6.92 0.80 4.13
N ALA A 195 -6.00 0.40 3.27
CA ALA A 195 -5.26 -0.85 3.41
C ALA A 195 -3.92 -0.59 4.09
N PHE A 196 -3.50 -1.57 4.91
CA PHE A 196 -2.24 -1.58 5.65
C PHE A 196 -1.59 -2.94 5.50
N ASP A 197 -0.42 -2.99 4.92
CA ASP A 197 0.49 -4.12 4.94
C ASP A 197 1.53 -3.84 6.03
N MET A 198 1.32 -4.45 7.20
CA MET A 198 2.11 -4.21 8.40
C MET A 198 3.02 -5.41 8.65
N PHE A 199 4.31 -5.19 8.75
CA PHE A 199 5.29 -6.25 8.98
C PHE A 199 6.35 -5.86 10.01
N ALA A 200 7.00 -6.89 10.57
CA ALA A 200 7.92 -6.73 11.69
C ALA A 200 9.05 -5.74 11.44
N ALA A 201 9.27 -4.82 12.39
CA ALA A 201 10.37 -3.88 12.43
C ALA A 201 11.31 -4.15 13.61
N GLU A 202 12.57 -3.75 13.45
CA GLU A 202 13.60 -3.84 14.49
C GLU A 202 13.65 -2.53 15.28
N PHE A 203 13.13 -2.57 16.50
CA PHE A 203 13.24 -1.47 17.45
C PHE A 203 14.38 -1.75 18.42
N VAL A 204 15.48 -1.02 18.31
CA VAL A 204 16.66 -1.21 19.16
C VAL A 204 16.42 -0.68 20.59
N ASP A 205 15.73 0.47 20.68
CA ASP A 205 15.51 1.18 21.94
C ASP A 205 14.02 1.23 22.32
N GLY A 206 13.24 0.22 21.91
CA GLY A 206 11.79 0.16 22.19
C GLY A 206 11.03 1.36 21.62
N PRO A 207 10.18 2.04 22.43
CA PRO A 207 9.40 3.19 21.94
C PRO A 207 10.25 4.42 21.60
N ASP A 208 11.50 4.46 22.06
CA ASP A 208 12.45 5.55 21.83
C ASP A 208 13.28 5.37 20.55
N GLY A 209 13.06 4.28 19.82
CA GLY A 209 13.72 4.03 18.54
C GLY A 209 13.47 5.14 17.53
N VAL A 210 14.55 5.61 16.89
CA VAL A 210 14.52 6.70 15.92
C VAL A 210 15.07 6.27 14.56
N LEU A 211 14.65 6.97 13.52
CA LEU A 211 15.09 6.72 12.16
C LEU A 211 16.62 6.93 12.02
N GLN A 212 17.25 5.99 11.34
CA GLN A 212 18.67 6.00 11.02
C GLN A 212 18.91 6.29 9.53
N GLY A 213 20.16 6.55 9.17
CA GLY A 213 20.60 6.63 7.77
C GLY A 213 20.44 8.01 7.13
N SER A 214 20.50 8.01 5.80
CA SER A 214 20.54 9.22 4.97
C SER A 214 19.19 9.94 4.89
N ASP A 215 19.23 11.22 4.58
CA ASP A 215 18.05 12.02 4.32
C ASP A 215 17.24 11.49 3.13
N PRO A 216 15.94 11.79 3.06
CA PRO A 216 15.07 11.37 1.98
C PRO A 216 15.59 11.79 0.60
N VAL A 217 15.42 10.90 -0.37
CA VAL A 217 15.58 11.24 -1.79
C VAL A 217 14.36 12.07 -2.19
N MET A 218 14.57 13.36 -2.32
CA MET A 218 13.52 14.29 -2.73
C MET A 218 13.56 14.48 -4.24
N VAL A 219 12.40 14.57 -4.84
CA VAL A 219 12.29 15.22 -6.14
C VAL A 219 12.65 16.68 -5.88
N GLY A 220 13.65 17.23 -6.56
CA GLY A 220 13.97 18.66 -6.46
C GLY A 220 12.72 19.52 -6.72
N ASP A 221 12.83 20.83 -6.63
CA ASP A 221 11.70 21.79 -6.77
C ASP A 221 10.89 21.64 -8.08
N ALA A 222 11.37 20.85 -9.04
CA ALA A 222 10.65 20.40 -10.23
C ALA A 222 10.14 18.97 -9.99
N SER A 223 8.83 18.75 -10.11
CA SER A 223 8.27 17.40 -10.24
C SER A 223 9.02 16.62 -11.32
N PRO A 224 9.29 15.30 -11.15
CA PRO A 224 9.91 14.52 -12.20
C PRO A 224 9.12 14.67 -13.50
N THR A 225 9.78 14.89 -14.61
CA THR A 225 9.12 14.84 -15.91
C THR A 225 8.70 13.41 -16.18
N LEU A 226 7.42 13.14 -15.95
CA LEU A 226 6.82 11.84 -16.25
C LEU A 226 6.43 11.81 -17.74
N PRO A 227 6.55 10.64 -18.40
CA PRO A 227 6.00 10.45 -19.73
C PRO A 227 4.49 10.71 -19.78
N ASP A 228 3.99 11.08 -20.96
CA ASP A 228 2.58 11.32 -21.20
C ASP A 228 1.70 10.16 -20.72
N GLY A 229 0.60 10.48 -20.05
CA GLY A 229 -0.37 9.51 -19.52
C GLY A 229 -0.01 8.93 -18.14
N ILE A 230 1.16 9.23 -17.59
CA ILE A 230 1.57 8.80 -16.25
C ILE A 230 1.35 9.95 -15.26
N ARG A 231 0.58 9.66 -14.20
CA ARG A 231 0.38 10.62 -13.11
C ARG A 231 1.39 10.37 -12.00
N PRO A 232 1.86 11.44 -11.32
CA PRO A 232 2.72 11.28 -10.15
C PRO A 232 1.99 10.52 -9.04
N ILE A 233 2.71 9.64 -8.37
CA ILE A 233 2.23 8.89 -7.21
C ILE A 233 2.73 9.60 -5.95
N ARG A 234 1.82 10.12 -5.12
CA ARG A 234 2.17 10.76 -3.85
C ARG A 234 2.62 9.71 -2.85
N ARG A 235 3.78 9.94 -2.26
CA ARG A 235 4.39 9.16 -1.19
C ARG A 235 4.51 10.04 0.05
N VAL A 236 3.89 9.62 1.14
CA VAL A 236 4.03 10.21 2.47
C VAL A 236 4.87 9.27 3.32
N VAL A 237 5.95 9.73 3.91
CA VAL A 237 6.81 8.95 4.81
C VAL A 237 6.82 9.62 6.18
N ILE A 238 6.50 8.84 7.21
CA ILE A 238 6.56 9.28 8.61
C ILE A 238 7.48 8.40 9.43
N GLY A 239 8.07 8.96 10.46
CA GLY A 239 8.95 8.24 11.38
C GLY A 239 9.37 9.11 12.55
N ASP A 240 9.89 8.50 13.61
CA ASP A 240 10.41 9.25 14.75
C ASP A 240 11.82 9.76 14.43
N VAL A 241 11.99 11.08 14.39
CA VAL A 241 13.28 11.75 14.11
C VAL A 241 14.10 12.01 15.38
N ALA A 242 13.46 11.92 16.54
CA ALA A 242 14.06 11.89 17.88
C ALA A 242 13.13 11.06 18.78
N PRO A 243 13.58 10.59 19.96
CA PRO A 243 12.75 9.82 20.87
C PRO A 243 11.39 10.46 21.13
N GLY A 244 10.30 9.71 20.81
CA GLY A 244 8.92 10.18 20.95
C GLY A 244 8.54 11.39 20.12
N ARG A 245 9.28 11.75 19.07
CA ARG A 245 9.02 12.89 18.19
C ARG A 245 8.78 12.46 16.75
N PRO A 246 7.54 12.11 16.42
CA PRO A 246 7.16 11.78 15.05
C PRO A 246 7.27 13.02 14.15
N ALA A 247 7.63 12.80 12.92
CA ALA A 247 7.69 13.84 11.90
C ALA A 247 7.30 13.31 10.53
N LEU A 248 6.81 14.23 9.72
CA LEU A 248 6.68 14.05 8.28
C LEU A 248 8.08 14.09 7.67
N VAL A 249 8.59 12.91 7.29
CA VAL A 249 9.95 12.76 6.73
C VAL A 249 9.98 13.17 5.27
N SER A 250 8.94 12.79 4.50
CA SER A 250 8.76 13.29 3.13
C SER A 250 7.28 13.25 2.73
N ASP A 251 6.86 14.22 1.89
CA ASP A 251 5.52 14.27 1.30
C ASP A 251 5.63 14.83 -0.12
N GLY A 252 5.19 14.06 -1.09
CA GLY A 252 5.21 14.47 -2.49
C GLY A 252 5.30 13.30 -3.47
N PRO A 253 5.47 13.59 -4.76
CA PRO A 253 5.65 12.56 -5.77
C PRO A 253 6.86 11.68 -5.48
N SER A 254 6.70 10.35 -5.57
CA SER A 254 7.86 9.47 -5.46
C SER A 254 8.84 9.72 -6.63
N PRO A 255 10.14 9.89 -6.34
CA PRO A 255 11.14 10.20 -7.36
C PRO A 255 11.60 8.98 -8.16
N ASP A 256 11.30 7.76 -7.71
CA ASP A 256 11.88 6.53 -8.26
C ASP A 256 10.90 5.79 -9.16
N ASN A 257 10.98 6.09 -10.45
CA ASN A 257 10.12 5.54 -11.49
C ASN A 257 10.93 4.72 -12.51
N ARG A 258 10.39 3.56 -12.90
CA ARG A 258 10.89 2.75 -14.02
C ARG A 258 9.83 2.67 -15.09
N PHE A 259 10.24 2.94 -16.32
CA PHE A 259 9.37 2.93 -17.50
C PHE A 259 9.76 1.80 -18.44
N ASP A 260 8.78 1.21 -19.09
CA ASP A 260 9.01 0.24 -20.15
C ASP A 260 8.80 0.92 -21.52
N PRO A 261 9.84 1.10 -22.33
CA PRO A 261 9.70 1.73 -23.65
C PRO A 261 8.74 0.99 -24.59
N ALA A 262 8.57 -0.31 -24.40
CA ALA A 262 7.67 -1.14 -25.22
C ALA A 262 6.18 -1.03 -24.77
N ARG A 263 5.93 -0.45 -23.60
CA ARG A 263 4.59 -0.18 -23.06
C ARG A 263 4.44 1.31 -22.73
N PRO A 264 4.27 2.20 -23.71
CA PRO A 264 4.07 3.62 -23.45
C PRO A 264 2.92 3.85 -22.44
N GLY A 265 3.19 4.63 -21.40
CA GLY A 265 2.25 4.84 -20.28
C GLY A 265 2.38 3.84 -19.13
N PHE A 266 3.27 2.84 -19.23
CA PHE A 266 3.60 1.97 -18.10
C PHE A 266 4.63 2.61 -17.17
N ALA A 267 4.38 2.52 -15.88
CA ALA A 267 5.36 2.87 -14.85
C ALA A 267 5.32 1.88 -13.67
N ALA A 268 6.50 1.57 -13.16
CA ALA A 268 6.68 1.00 -11.83
C ALA A 268 7.28 2.09 -10.94
N THR A 269 6.49 2.63 -10.03
CA THR A 269 6.88 3.69 -9.09
C THR A 269 7.18 3.07 -7.75
N ARG A 270 8.45 3.02 -7.35
CA ARG A 270 8.83 2.49 -6.04
C ARG A 270 8.55 3.53 -4.95
N LEU A 271 7.95 3.06 -3.86
CA LEU A 271 7.58 3.86 -2.69
C LEU A 271 8.50 3.56 -1.51
N TRP A 272 8.82 2.28 -1.30
CA TRP A 272 9.72 1.83 -0.24
C TRP A 272 10.30 0.46 -0.54
N GLN A 273 11.34 0.11 0.19
CA GLN A 273 11.97 -1.20 0.15
C GLN A 273 12.67 -1.48 1.47
N THR A 274 12.67 -2.73 1.91
CA THR A 274 13.53 -3.18 3.02
C THR A 274 14.48 -4.27 2.54
N GLU A 275 15.66 -4.36 3.16
CA GLU A 275 16.66 -5.38 2.82
C GLU A 275 16.48 -6.67 3.64
N ARG A 276 15.67 -6.62 4.70
CA ARG A 276 15.40 -7.74 5.60
C ARG A 276 14.11 -7.50 6.40
N SER A 277 13.60 -8.57 7.03
CA SER A 277 12.58 -8.49 8.06
C SER A 277 13.07 -9.32 9.28
N PRO A 278 12.97 -8.82 10.54
CA PRO A 278 12.46 -7.50 10.92
C PRO A 278 13.23 -6.35 10.26
N ALA A 279 12.48 -5.35 9.81
CA ALA A 279 13.04 -4.25 9.02
C ALA A 279 13.70 -3.19 9.91
N PRO A 280 14.85 -2.62 9.52
CA PRO A 280 15.45 -1.51 10.26
C PRO A 280 14.65 -0.22 10.05
N LEU A 281 14.63 0.65 11.07
CA LEU A 281 14.04 1.98 10.99
C LEU A 281 15.01 2.93 10.29
N VAL A 282 14.76 3.21 9.02
CA VAL A 282 15.59 4.09 8.19
C VAL A 282 14.81 5.28 7.67
N ARG A 283 15.49 6.40 7.39
CA ARG A 283 14.87 7.62 6.84
C ARG A 283 14.49 7.49 5.37
N GLU A 284 15.23 6.67 4.63
CA GLU A 284 15.04 6.49 3.19
C GLU A 284 15.54 5.13 2.73
N SER A 285 14.85 4.55 1.76
CA SER A 285 15.24 3.30 1.12
C SER A 285 15.45 3.41 -0.40
N LEU A 286 15.10 4.54 -1.00
CA LEU A 286 15.15 4.69 -2.47
C LEU A 286 16.57 4.76 -3.05
N HIS A 287 17.61 4.85 -2.21
CA HIS A 287 19.00 4.69 -2.62
C HIS A 287 19.40 3.24 -2.97
N LEU A 288 18.60 2.27 -2.55
CA LEU A 288 18.79 0.87 -2.89
C LEU A 288 18.47 0.60 -4.37
N PRO A 289 18.97 -0.48 -5.01
CA PRO A 289 18.63 -0.82 -6.38
C PRO A 289 17.12 -1.04 -6.56
N HIS A 290 16.53 -0.45 -7.60
CA HIS A 290 15.12 -0.68 -7.96
C HIS A 290 15.00 -1.93 -8.83
N ASN A 291 14.74 -3.07 -8.23
CA ASN A 291 14.57 -4.36 -8.89
C ASN A 291 13.10 -4.77 -9.01
N LEU A 292 12.83 -5.81 -9.80
CA LEU A 292 11.50 -6.39 -9.96
C LEU A 292 10.95 -6.99 -8.67
N VAL A 293 11.84 -7.62 -7.90
CA VAL A 293 11.54 -8.32 -6.65
C VAL A 293 12.30 -7.69 -5.49
N PRO A 294 11.82 -7.85 -4.24
CA PRO A 294 12.55 -7.40 -3.07
C PRO A 294 13.90 -8.11 -2.92
N PRO A 295 14.81 -7.57 -2.11
CA PRO A 295 15.98 -8.30 -1.62
C PRO A 295 15.56 -9.56 -0.86
N ARG A 296 16.48 -10.54 -0.77
CA ARG A 296 16.24 -11.76 0.00
C ARG A 296 15.95 -11.43 1.47
N GLY A 297 14.80 -11.89 1.97
CA GLY A 297 14.30 -11.61 3.30
C GLY A 297 13.74 -10.20 3.48
N GLY A 298 13.68 -9.41 2.42
CA GLY A 298 13.15 -8.04 2.44
C GLY A 298 11.77 -7.89 1.82
N THR A 299 11.38 -6.63 1.62
CA THR A 299 10.07 -6.25 1.08
C THR A 299 10.22 -5.16 0.01
N LEU A 300 9.19 -5.01 -0.83
CA LEU A 300 9.12 -3.96 -1.85
C LEU A 300 7.70 -3.41 -1.93
N PHE A 301 7.55 -2.10 -1.77
CA PHE A 301 6.31 -1.37 -1.97
C PHE A 301 6.39 -0.50 -3.20
N ARG A 302 5.43 -0.66 -4.11
CA ARG A 302 5.37 0.14 -5.36
C ARG A 302 3.96 0.32 -5.86
N ALA A 303 3.77 1.31 -6.72
CA ALA A 303 2.59 1.47 -7.55
C ALA A 303 2.91 1.07 -9.00
N LEU A 304 2.04 0.29 -9.61
CA LEU A 304 2.10 -0.04 -11.03
C LEU A 304 1.05 0.79 -11.77
N THR A 305 1.46 1.59 -12.73
CA THR A 305 0.55 2.24 -13.69
C THR A 305 0.49 1.38 -14.94
N LEU A 306 -0.69 0.85 -15.26
CA LEU A 306 -0.92 -0.02 -16.41
C LEU A 306 -1.66 0.77 -17.49
N PRO A 307 -1.03 1.03 -18.66
CA PRO A 307 -1.71 1.62 -19.78
C PRO A 307 -2.70 0.62 -20.42
N PRO A 308 -3.70 1.10 -21.19
CA PRO A 308 -4.54 0.22 -21.99
C PRO A 308 -3.73 -0.66 -22.95
N ASP A 309 -3.96 -1.97 -22.93
CA ASP A 309 -3.20 -2.97 -23.72
C ASP A 309 -3.31 -2.74 -25.22
N ARG A 310 -4.44 -2.22 -25.71
CA ARG A 310 -4.67 -1.94 -27.13
C ARG A 310 -3.60 -1.02 -27.77
N GLY A 311 -2.88 -0.24 -26.94
CA GLY A 311 -1.83 0.67 -27.40
C GLY A 311 -0.53 -0.04 -27.76
N TRP A 312 -0.24 -1.20 -27.18
CA TRP A 312 1.09 -1.82 -27.20
C TRP A 312 1.10 -3.35 -27.36
N ALA A 313 0.11 -4.11 -26.83
CA ALA A 313 0.19 -5.56 -26.69
C ALA A 313 0.53 -6.34 -27.98
N GLY A 314 -0.03 -5.92 -29.10
CA GLY A 314 0.25 -6.55 -30.41
C GLY A 314 1.60 -6.16 -31.03
N LYS A 315 2.42 -5.33 -30.36
CA LYS A 315 3.70 -4.79 -30.87
C LYS A 315 4.90 -5.29 -30.08
N VAL A 316 4.68 -6.07 -29.03
CA VAL A 316 5.71 -6.53 -28.10
C VAL A 316 6.08 -7.96 -28.40
N GLY A 317 7.36 -8.24 -28.57
CA GLY A 317 7.92 -9.56 -28.78
C GLY A 317 8.89 -9.99 -27.67
N ALA A 318 9.57 -11.11 -27.89
CA ALA A 318 10.49 -11.70 -26.91
C ALA A 318 11.62 -10.74 -26.50
N GLY A 319 12.12 -9.94 -27.45
CA GLY A 319 13.25 -9.04 -27.21
C GLY A 319 12.89 -7.91 -26.23
N GLU A 320 11.76 -7.26 -26.44
CA GLU A 320 11.25 -6.18 -25.57
C GLU A 320 10.93 -6.72 -24.18
N VAL A 321 10.28 -7.87 -24.09
CA VAL A 321 9.98 -8.52 -22.81
C VAL A 321 11.27 -8.86 -22.05
N ALA A 322 12.25 -9.49 -22.71
CA ALA A 322 13.53 -9.83 -22.09
C ALA A 322 14.29 -8.58 -21.62
N ALA A 323 14.27 -7.49 -22.43
CA ALA A 323 14.91 -6.22 -22.09
C ALA A 323 14.29 -5.60 -20.82
N TRP A 324 12.95 -5.63 -20.69
CA TRP A 324 12.27 -5.15 -19.50
C TRP A 324 12.71 -5.92 -18.25
N PHE A 325 12.60 -7.26 -18.24
CA PHE A 325 12.98 -8.06 -17.08
C PHE A 325 14.45 -7.96 -16.73
N ALA A 326 15.32 -7.81 -17.72
CA ALA A 326 16.75 -7.56 -17.51
C ALA A 326 17.00 -6.18 -16.89
N SER A 327 16.30 -5.13 -17.33
CA SER A 327 16.42 -3.77 -16.78
C SER A 327 15.94 -3.69 -15.32
N MET A 328 15.05 -4.60 -14.93
CA MET A 328 14.55 -4.74 -13.57
C MET A 328 15.33 -5.77 -12.73
N GLY A 329 16.55 -6.15 -13.17
CA GLY A 329 17.43 -7.05 -12.43
C GLY A 329 16.91 -8.49 -12.25
N ALA A 330 15.89 -8.91 -13.01
CA ALA A 330 15.24 -10.21 -12.86
C ALA A 330 14.99 -10.92 -14.22
N PRO A 331 16.02 -11.15 -15.05
CA PRO A 331 15.83 -11.72 -16.39
C PRO A 331 15.18 -13.12 -16.36
N GLY A 332 15.37 -13.87 -15.27
CA GLY A 332 14.80 -15.22 -15.08
C GLY A 332 13.34 -15.22 -14.59
N ALA A 333 12.74 -14.06 -14.28
CA ALA A 333 11.36 -14.00 -13.82
C ALA A 333 10.34 -14.14 -14.96
N SER A 334 10.73 -13.79 -16.20
CA SER A 334 9.87 -13.94 -17.37
C SER A 334 9.57 -15.41 -17.68
N THR A 335 8.32 -15.71 -17.89
CA THR A 335 7.85 -17.01 -18.41
C THR A 335 7.31 -16.89 -19.83
N TRP A 336 7.74 -15.86 -20.53
CA TRP A 336 7.35 -15.61 -21.91
C TRP A 336 7.55 -16.84 -22.81
N SER A 337 6.54 -17.14 -23.61
CA SER A 337 6.62 -18.11 -24.69
C SER A 337 5.67 -17.69 -25.82
N PRO A 338 5.83 -18.18 -27.07
CA PRO A 338 4.93 -17.84 -28.19
C PRO A 338 3.44 -18.14 -27.94
N GLY A 339 3.13 -19.04 -27.00
CA GLY A 339 1.76 -19.42 -26.62
C GLY A 339 1.32 -18.89 -25.25
N ALA A 340 2.10 -18.05 -24.60
CA ALA A 340 1.73 -17.49 -23.30
C ALA A 340 0.47 -16.63 -23.41
N PRO A 341 -0.44 -16.68 -22.42
CA PRO A 341 -1.70 -15.92 -22.46
C PRO A 341 -1.47 -14.41 -22.42
N HIS A 342 -0.31 -13.96 -21.92
CA HIS A 342 0.07 -12.54 -21.92
C HIS A 342 1.60 -12.42 -22.10
N PRO A 343 2.12 -11.42 -22.84
CA PRO A 343 3.56 -11.29 -23.10
C PRO A 343 4.40 -11.08 -21.82
N TYR A 344 3.88 -10.43 -20.80
CA TYR A 344 4.58 -10.16 -19.55
C TYR A 344 4.23 -11.16 -18.43
N MET A 345 3.91 -12.41 -18.78
CA MET A 345 3.82 -13.48 -17.79
C MET A 345 5.12 -13.60 -17.01
N ARG A 346 5.01 -13.70 -15.68
CA ARG A 346 6.15 -13.78 -14.78
C ARG A 346 5.87 -14.70 -13.60
N LYS A 347 6.95 -15.28 -13.07
CA LYS A 347 6.92 -16.06 -11.83
C LYS A 347 8.06 -15.56 -10.93
N THR A 348 7.74 -15.24 -9.69
CA THR A 348 8.68 -14.74 -8.67
C THR A 348 8.50 -15.54 -7.38
N ALA A 349 9.57 -15.70 -6.59
CA ALA A 349 9.48 -16.28 -5.25
C ALA A 349 9.10 -15.17 -4.25
N THR A 350 7.87 -14.68 -4.37
CA THR A 350 7.33 -13.60 -3.56
C THR A 350 5.88 -13.85 -3.18
N LEU A 351 5.50 -13.41 -1.99
CA LEU A 351 4.11 -13.22 -1.59
C LEU A 351 3.74 -11.77 -1.93
N ASP A 352 2.79 -11.58 -2.84
CA ASP A 352 2.41 -10.25 -3.32
C ASP A 352 1.00 -9.92 -2.89
N PHE A 353 0.80 -8.72 -2.33
CA PHE A 353 -0.51 -8.12 -2.11
C PHE A 353 -0.73 -7.03 -3.15
N CYS A 354 -1.73 -7.22 -4.00
CA CYS A 354 -2.06 -6.29 -5.07
C CYS A 354 -3.45 -5.72 -4.84
N LEU A 355 -3.58 -4.39 -4.83
CA LEU A 355 -4.84 -3.68 -4.62
C LEU A 355 -5.06 -2.73 -5.79
N VAL A 356 -6.22 -2.83 -6.45
CA VAL A 356 -6.56 -1.88 -7.52
C VAL A 356 -6.99 -0.55 -6.90
N VAL A 357 -6.14 0.45 -7.06
CA VAL A 357 -6.32 1.79 -6.50
C VAL A 357 -7.22 2.65 -7.39
N SER A 358 -7.06 2.52 -8.71
CA SER A 358 -7.92 3.20 -9.69
C SER A 358 -8.03 2.41 -10.97
N GLY A 359 -9.16 2.52 -11.66
CA GLY A 359 -9.46 1.77 -12.86
C GLY A 359 -9.84 0.32 -12.56
N SER A 360 -9.57 -0.54 -13.53
CA SER A 360 -9.82 -1.99 -13.48
C SER A 360 -8.71 -2.70 -14.25
N ALA A 361 -8.32 -3.87 -13.80
CA ALA A 361 -7.31 -4.71 -14.47
C ALA A 361 -7.77 -6.17 -14.55
N VAL A 362 -7.19 -6.92 -15.46
CA VAL A 362 -7.36 -8.36 -15.56
C VAL A 362 -6.11 -9.05 -15.05
N LEU A 363 -6.24 -9.88 -14.04
CA LEU A 363 -5.21 -10.83 -13.63
C LEU A 363 -5.23 -12.00 -14.60
N VAL A 364 -4.15 -12.19 -15.32
CA VAL A 364 -3.97 -13.29 -16.28
C VAL A 364 -3.16 -14.39 -15.62
N LEU A 365 -3.74 -15.58 -15.53
CA LEU A 365 -3.11 -16.79 -15.01
C LEU A 365 -2.93 -17.83 -16.13
N ASP A 366 -2.25 -18.93 -15.86
CA ASP A 366 -2.05 -20.01 -16.86
C ASP A 366 -3.36 -20.68 -17.28
N SER A 367 -4.33 -20.78 -16.37
CA SER A 367 -5.57 -21.54 -16.57
C SER A 367 -6.82 -20.66 -16.76
N GLU A 368 -6.77 -19.40 -16.37
CA GLU A 368 -7.93 -18.51 -16.33
C GLU A 368 -7.53 -17.05 -16.21
N GLU A 369 -8.52 -16.18 -16.32
CA GLU A 369 -8.39 -14.74 -16.17
C GLU A 369 -9.46 -14.23 -15.21
N VAL A 370 -9.11 -13.22 -14.40
CA VAL A 370 -10.02 -12.63 -13.42
C VAL A 370 -9.97 -11.11 -13.53
N THR A 371 -11.13 -10.48 -13.70
CA THR A 371 -11.25 -9.03 -13.61
C THR A 371 -11.22 -8.59 -12.15
N VAL A 372 -10.39 -7.61 -11.87
CA VAL A 372 -10.18 -7.00 -10.55
C VAL A 372 -10.53 -5.52 -10.64
N GLU A 373 -11.50 -5.11 -9.84
CA GLU A 373 -12.01 -3.75 -9.82
C GLU A 373 -11.36 -2.91 -8.72
N ARG A 374 -11.56 -1.60 -8.78
CA ARG A 374 -11.09 -0.67 -7.75
C ARG A 374 -11.54 -1.11 -6.34
N GLY A 375 -10.60 -1.14 -5.40
CA GLY A 375 -10.82 -1.52 -4.01
C GLY A 375 -10.75 -3.02 -3.73
N GLU A 376 -10.67 -3.87 -4.76
CA GLU A 376 -10.50 -5.31 -4.60
C GLU A 376 -9.02 -5.68 -4.38
N VAL A 377 -8.81 -6.84 -3.75
CA VAL A 377 -7.50 -7.33 -3.29
C VAL A 377 -7.16 -8.65 -3.96
N VAL A 378 -5.92 -8.77 -4.42
CA VAL A 378 -5.35 -10.03 -4.91
C VAL A 378 -4.14 -10.41 -4.07
N VAL A 379 -4.13 -11.65 -3.59
CA VAL A 379 -2.98 -12.29 -2.94
C VAL A 379 -2.35 -13.27 -3.94
N ILE A 380 -1.12 -12.98 -4.38
CA ILE A 380 -0.37 -13.80 -5.33
C ILE A 380 0.71 -14.59 -4.59
N ARG A 381 0.63 -15.92 -4.64
CA ARG A 381 1.49 -16.83 -3.90
C ARG A 381 2.58 -17.43 -4.79
N GLY A 382 3.46 -16.59 -5.35
CA GLY A 382 4.61 -17.02 -6.15
C GLY A 382 4.27 -17.76 -7.45
N ASN A 383 3.04 -17.75 -7.90
CA ASN A 383 2.58 -18.41 -9.10
C ASN A 383 2.69 -17.53 -10.35
N ASN A 384 2.64 -18.19 -11.53
CA ASN A 384 2.77 -17.50 -12.82
C ASN A 384 1.58 -16.56 -13.07
N HIS A 385 1.85 -15.30 -13.44
CA HIS A 385 0.80 -14.31 -13.65
C HIS A 385 1.25 -13.14 -14.52
N ALA A 386 0.28 -12.39 -15.01
CA ALA A 386 0.47 -11.06 -15.60
C ALA A 386 -0.72 -10.15 -15.26
N TRP A 387 -0.52 -8.86 -15.45
CA TRP A 387 -1.58 -7.85 -15.38
C TRP A 387 -1.86 -7.30 -16.77
N SER A 388 -3.12 -7.25 -17.15
CA SER A 388 -3.65 -6.76 -18.43
C SER A 388 -4.66 -5.66 -18.17
N ASN A 389 -4.55 -4.54 -18.87
CA ASN A 389 -5.54 -3.46 -18.81
C ASN A 389 -6.34 -3.41 -20.12
N ARG A 390 -7.52 -3.97 -20.11
CA ARG A 390 -8.42 -4.03 -21.27
C ARG A 390 -9.39 -2.86 -21.37
N THR A 391 -9.27 -1.90 -20.44
CA THR A 391 -10.10 -0.69 -20.43
C THR A 391 -9.57 0.38 -21.37
N GLY A 392 -10.20 1.56 -21.39
CA GLY A 392 -9.76 2.72 -22.15
C GLY A 392 -8.85 3.67 -21.40
N GLU A 393 -8.77 3.53 -20.07
CA GLU A 393 -8.07 4.44 -19.16
C GLU A 393 -6.96 3.70 -18.42
N PRO A 394 -5.92 4.39 -17.93
CA PRO A 394 -4.89 3.79 -17.10
C PRO A 394 -5.47 3.19 -15.81
N CYS A 395 -4.89 2.06 -15.38
CA CYS A 395 -5.19 1.44 -14.10
C CYS A 395 -3.96 1.58 -13.17
N VAL A 396 -4.18 1.85 -11.89
CA VAL A 396 -3.12 1.89 -10.87
C VAL A 396 -3.34 0.77 -9.87
N ILE A 397 -2.29 -0.02 -9.65
CA ILE A 397 -2.26 -1.12 -8.68
C ILE A 397 -1.19 -0.79 -7.62
N ALA A 398 -1.59 -0.78 -6.35
CA ALA A 398 -0.64 -0.86 -5.24
C ALA A 398 -0.13 -2.29 -5.13
N GLN A 399 1.17 -2.48 -5.02
CA GLN A 399 1.78 -3.79 -4.87
C GLN A 399 2.77 -3.79 -3.71
N CYS A 400 2.49 -4.62 -2.70
CA CYS A 400 3.41 -4.98 -1.62
C CYS A 400 3.95 -6.37 -1.90
N MET A 401 5.26 -6.54 -1.90
CA MET A 401 5.93 -7.80 -2.18
C MET A 401 6.81 -8.18 -1.00
N HIS A 402 6.70 -9.41 -0.54
CA HIS A 402 7.56 -10.01 0.48
C HIS A 402 8.37 -11.13 -0.13
N ASP A 403 9.67 -11.23 0.19
CA ASP A 403 10.47 -12.40 -0.16
C ASP A 403 9.83 -13.66 0.42
N ALA A 404 9.74 -14.74 -0.39
CA ALA A 404 8.96 -15.91 -0.04
C ALA A 404 9.62 -17.22 -0.53
N ARG A 405 9.15 -18.36 0.01
CA ARG A 405 9.67 -19.69 -0.34
C ARG A 405 8.60 -20.77 -0.26
#